data_d246f48a7148fcdda6765e585fa857dd
#
_entry.id   d246f48a7148fcdda6765e585fa857dd
#
_cell.length_a   1.000
_cell.length_b   1.000
_cell.length_c   1.000
_cell.angle_alpha   90.00
_cell.angle_beta   90.00
_cell.angle_gamma   90.00
#
_symmetry.space_group_name_H-M   'P 1'
#
loop_
_entity.id
_entity.type
_entity.pdbx_description
1 polymer ?
#
loop_
_entity_poly.entity_id
_entity_poly.type
_entity_poly.pdbx_seq_one_letter_code
_entity_poly.pdbx_strand_id
1 'polypeptide(L)'
;MLEDACLLNDTSFLPSLFEVDAVLLVRGTSEVHGRPAIANVIIDQLRNGGSYVAAPQLVMQSGPLALIISGAAISVARRNLDGWHYVISRLDL
;
A
#
# COMPACT_ATOMS: atom_id res chain seq x y z
N MET A 1 -3.84 3.05 7.78
CA MET A 1 -4.16 2.92 6.35
C MET A 1 -4.09 1.44 5.93
N LEU A 2 -3.14 1.06 5.08
CA LEU A 2 -3.05 -0.31 4.58
C LEU A 2 -2.89 -1.35 5.70
N GLU A 3 -2.07 -1.03 6.70
CA GLU A 3 -1.80 -1.90 7.83
C GLU A 3 -3.08 -2.23 8.62
N ASP A 4 -3.90 -1.22 8.85
CA ASP A 4 -5.15 -1.40 9.60
C ASP A 4 -6.11 -2.31 8.83
N ALA A 5 -6.22 -2.13 7.51
CA ALA A 5 -7.05 -2.99 6.67
C ALA A 5 -6.58 -4.45 6.73
N CYS A 6 -5.26 -4.67 6.68
CA CYS A 6 -4.67 -6.01 6.76
C CYS A 6 -4.90 -6.64 8.15
N LEU A 7 -4.70 -5.89 9.23
CA LEU A 7 -4.87 -6.38 10.59
C LEU A 7 -6.31 -6.75 10.91
N LEU A 8 -7.26 -5.96 10.42
CA LEU A 8 -8.69 -6.19 10.63
C LEU A 8 -9.25 -7.24 9.68
N ASN A 9 -8.45 -7.71 8.74
CA ASN A 9 -8.87 -8.63 7.70
C ASN A 9 -10.04 -8.09 6.85
N ASP A 10 -10.17 -6.77 6.81
CA ASP A 10 -11.18 -6.06 6.04
C ASP A 10 -10.52 -5.49 4.79
N THR A 11 -10.82 -6.11 3.64
CA THR A 11 -10.22 -5.75 2.36
C THR A 11 -11.06 -4.76 1.55
N SER A 12 -12.23 -4.37 2.05
CA SER A 12 -13.13 -3.49 1.31
C SER A 12 -12.57 -2.08 1.10
N PHE A 13 -11.65 -1.64 1.97
CA PHE A 13 -11.03 -0.33 1.88
C PHE A 13 -9.79 -0.28 0.99
N LEU A 14 -9.27 -1.42 0.56
CA LEU A 14 -7.99 -1.47 -0.16
C LEU A 14 -7.96 -0.59 -1.41
N PRO A 15 -8.98 -0.61 -2.29
CA PRO A 15 -8.93 0.27 -3.46
C PRO A 15 -8.84 1.76 -3.12
N SER A 16 -9.51 2.21 -2.06
CA SER A 16 -9.54 3.61 -1.68
C SER A 16 -8.26 4.10 -1.01
N LEU A 17 -7.38 3.19 -0.58
CA LEU A 17 -6.09 3.56 0.00
C LEU A 17 -5.08 4.01 -1.05
N PHE A 18 -5.35 3.75 -2.33
CA PHE A 18 -4.46 4.04 -3.44
C PHE A 18 -5.07 5.09 -4.35
N GLU A 19 -4.22 5.89 -4.99
CA GLU A 19 -4.67 6.77 -6.08
C GLU A 19 -5.13 5.93 -7.28
N VAL A 20 -5.94 6.56 -8.15
CA VAL A 20 -6.47 5.89 -9.35
C VAL A 20 -5.36 5.31 -10.22
N ASP A 21 -4.27 6.07 -10.35
CA ASP A 21 -3.11 5.68 -11.18
C ASP A 21 -1.95 5.12 -10.34
N ALA A 22 -2.23 4.61 -9.15
CA ALA A 22 -1.19 4.08 -8.27
C ALA A 22 -0.48 2.89 -8.89
N VAL A 23 0.77 2.69 -8.47
CA VAL A 23 1.62 1.59 -8.93
C VAL A 23 2.05 0.76 -7.71
N LEU A 24 1.91 -0.54 -7.81
CA LEU A 24 2.36 -1.49 -6.81
C LEU A 24 3.37 -2.45 -7.43
N LEU A 25 4.49 -2.66 -6.74
CA LEU A 25 5.43 -3.72 -7.05
C LEU A 25 5.50 -4.68 -5.87
N VAL A 26 5.14 -5.93 -6.10
CA VAL A 26 5.33 -7.01 -5.13
C VAL A 26 6.56 -7.79 -5.54
N ARG A 27 7.38 -8.16 -4.56
CA ARG A 27 8.62 -8.89 -4.78
C ARG A 27 8.42 -10.11 -5.70
N GLY A 28 9.23 -10.19 -6.75
CA GLY A 28 9.17 -11.29 -7.71
C GLY A 28 8.09 -11.16 -8.77
N THR A 29 7.37 -10.05 -8.82
CA THR A 29 6.32 -9.80 -9.82
C THR A 29 6.62 -8.56 -10.65
N SER A 30 5.80 -8.34 -11.68
CA SER A 30 5.80 -7.12 -12.45
C SER A 30 5.05 -6.00 -11.74
N GLU A 31 5.22 -4.77 -12.20
CA GLU A 31 4.43 -3.64 -11.72
C GLU A 31 2.93 -3.87 -11.97
N VAL A 32 2.12 -3.48 -10.99
CA VAL A 32 0.67 -3.55 -11.04
C VAL A 32 0.13 -2.13 -11.02
N HIS A 33 -0.73 -1.80 -11.95
CA HIS A 33 -1.26 -0.45 -12.12
C HIS A 33 -2.76 -0.41 -11.88
N GLY A 34 -3.20 0.61 -11.14
CA GLY A 34 -4.61 0.89 -10.92
C GLY A 34 -5.20 0.17 -9.71
N ARG A 35 -6.23 0.78 -9.14
CA ARG A 35 -6.85 0.32 -7.89
C ARG A 35 -7.34 -1.13 -7.91
N PRO A 36 -8.11 -1.57 -8.91
CA PRO A 36 -8.65 -2.93 -8.88
C PRO A 36 -7.58 -4.00 -8.93
N ALA A 37 -6.57 -3.81 -9.80
CA ALA A 37 -5.48 -4.77 -9.93
C ALA A 37 -4.63 -4.83 -8.66
N ILE A 38 -4.34 -3.67 -8.06
CA ILE A 38 -3.57 -3.58 -6.82
C ILE A 38 -4.32 -4.29 -5.68
N ALA A 39 -5.61 -4.03 -5.52
CA ALA A 39 -6.41 -4.67 -4.49
C ALA A 39 -6.42 -6.19 -4.64
N ASN A 40 -6.56 -6.69 -5.85
CA ASN A 40 -6.54 -8.13 -6.13
C ASN A 40 -5.22 -8.78 -5.74
N VAL A 41 -4.09 -8.12 -6.04
CA VAL A 41 -2.77 -8.64 -5.68
C VAL A 41 -2.60 -8.70 -4.16
N ILE A 42 -3.00 -7.66 -3.45
CA ILE A 42 -2.88 -7.62 -1.98
C ILE A 42 -3.78 -8.69 -1.35
N ILE A 43 -5.01 -8.84 -1.81
CA ILE A 43 -5.93 -9.87 -1.31
C ILE A 43 -5.34 -11.26 -1.54
N ASP A 44 -4.77 -11.51 -2.70
CA ASP A 44 -4.13 -12.79 -3.02
C ASP A 44 -2.96 -13.10 -2.07
N GLN A 45 -2.12 -12.12 -1.79
CA GLN A 45 -1.00 -12.28 -0.87
C GLN A 45 -1.49 -12.63 0.54
N LEU A 46 -2.55 -12.00 1.00
CA LEU A 46 -3.13 -12.28 2.31
C LEU A 46 -3.74 -13.69 2.37
N ARG A 47 -4.42 -14.13 1.31
CA ARG A 47 -5.03 -15.46 1.23
C ARG A 47 -3.98 -16.58 1.22
N ASN A 48 -2.82 -16.31 0.63
CA ASN A 48 -1.74 -17.29 0.54
C ASN A 48 -0.85 -17.32 1.79
N GLY A 49 -1.35 -16.82 2.91
CA GLY A 49 -0.65 -16.85 4.18
C GLY A 49 0.38 -15.75 4.37
N GLY A 50 0.45 -14.81 3.46
CA GLY A 50 1.25 -13.61 3.64
C GLY A 50 0.71 -12.81 4.82
N SER A 51 1.57 -12.42 5.74
CA SER A 51 1.20 -11.52 6.81
C SER A 51 1.89 -10.18 6.59
N TYR A 52 1.11 -9.13 6.67
CA TYR A 52 1.64 -7.77 6.58
C TYR A 52 1.52 -7.12 7.95
N VAL A 53 2.61 -7.11 8.67
CA VAL A 53 2.71 -6.37 9.93
C VAL A 53 3.62 -5.18 9.65
N ALA A 54 3.02 -4.02 9.51
CA ALA A 54 3.78 -2.81 9.27
C ALA A 54 4.07 -2.11 10.59
N ALA A 55 5.34 -2.01 10.90
CA ALA A 55 5.83 -1.07 11.90
C ALA A 55 6.63 -0.02 11.11
N PRO A 56 6.09 1.16 10.84
CA PRO A 56 6.81 2.19 10.12
C PRO A 56 8.10 2.53 10.85
N GLN A 57 9.24 2.37 10.17
CA GLN A 57 10.55 2.68 10.74
C GLN A 57 10.93 4.13 10.48
N LEU A 58 10.44 4.69 9.39
CA LEU A 58 10.73 6.05 8.98
C LEU A 58 9.55 6.62 8.20
N VAL A 59 9.14 7.82 8.57
CA VAL A 59 8.20 8.62 7.79
C VAL A 59 8.83 9.98 7.55
N MET A 60 8.96 10.35 6.28
CA MET A 60 9.45 11.67 5.87
C MET A 60 8.36 12.36 5.09
N GLN A 61 8.06 13.59 5.46
CA GLN A 61 7.01 14.37 4.79
C GLN A 61 7.60 15.63 4.18
N SER A 62 7.18 15.94 2.96
CA SER A 62 7.49 17.20 2.30
C SER A 62 6.20 17.71 1.64
N GLY A 63 5.55 18.69 2.29
CA GLY A 63 4.28 19.22 1.80
C GLY A 63 3.22 18.11 1.65
N PRO A 64 2.64 17.95 0.45
CA PRO A 64 1.61 16.95 0.21
C PRO A 64 2.16 15.54 -0.07
N LEU A 65 3.48 15.33 0.06
CA LEU A 65 4.11 14.03 -0.20
C LEU A 65 4.70 13.47 1.08
N ALA A 66 4.62 12.16 1.23
CA ALA A 66 5.26 11.44 2.32
C ALA A 66 5.92 10.17 1.80
N LEU A 67 7.13 9.90 2.30
CA LEU A 67 7.84 8.66 2.09
C LEU A 67 7.72 7.82 3.36
N ILE A 68 7.22 6.61 3.23
CA ILE A 68 6.97 5.72 4.36
C ILE A 68 7.80 4.46 4.16
N ILE A 69 8.71 4.18 5.10
CA ILE A 69 9.58 3.01 5.05
C ILE A 69 9.25 2.12 6.24
N SER A 70 8.98 0.86 5.96
CA SER A 70 8.79 -0.18 6.98
C SER A 70 9.65 -1.38 6.65
N GLY A 71 9.63 -2.41 7.52
CA GLY A 71 10.39 -3.63 7.28
C GLY A 71 9.96 -4.40 6.04
N ALA A 72 8.72 -4.27 5.63
CA ALA A 72 8.13 -5.02 4.52
C ALA A 72 7.71 -4.16 3.33
N ALA A 73 7.83 -2.83 3.42
CA ALA A 73 7.32 -1.97 2.37
C ALA A 73 8.03 -0.62 2.32
N ILE A 74 8.10 -0.07 1.12
CA ILE A 74 8.46 1.32 0.87
C ILE A 74 7.33 1.93 0.06
N SER A 75 6.77 3.04 0.54
CA SER A 75 5.62 3.65 -0.10
C SER A 75 5.77 5.17 -0.19
N VAL A 76 5.23 5.73 -1.25
CA VAL A 76 5.04 7.18 -1.38
C VAL A 76 3.54 7.45 -1.34
N ALA A 77 3.13 8.33 -0.44
CA ALA A 77 1.74 8.75 -0.32
C ALA A 77 1.61 10.23 -0.69
N ARG A 78 0.46 10.60 -1.20
CA ARG A 78 0.11 11.98 -1.53
C ARG A 78 -1.14 12.39 -0.78
N ARG A 79 -1.10 13.60 -0.21
CA ARG A 79 -2.29 14.20 0.40
C ARG A 79 -3.06 15.00 -0.65
N ASN A 80 -4.35 14.71 -0.76
CA ASN A 80 -5.30 15.49 -1.55
C ASN A 80 -6.53 15.83 -0.69
N LEU A 81 -7.62 16.29 -1.30
CA LEU A 81 -8.77 16.81 -0.54
C LEU A 81 -9.42 15.78 0.39
N ASP A 82 -9.37 14.52 0.04
CA ASP A 82 -9.97 13.42 0.82
C ASP A 82 -8.96 12.67 1.68
N GLY A 83 -7.75 13.19 1.83
CA GLY A 83 -6.73 12.62 2.72
C GLY A 83 -5.54 12.04 1.99
N TRP A 84 -4.82 11.15 2.67
CA TRP A 84 -3.61 10.53 2.14
C TRP A 84 -3.94 9.27 1.36
N HIS A 85 -3.32 9.13 0.17
CA HIS A 85 -3.43 7.93 -0.66
C HIS A 85 -2.05 7.51 -1.14
N TYR A 86 -1.83 6.20 -1.24
CA TYR A 86 -0.60 5.67 -1.79
C TYR A 86 -0.54 5.92 -3.30
N VAL A 87 0.61 6.39 -3.75
CA VAL A 87 0.90 6.64 -5.17
C VAL A 87 1.75 5.52 -5.73
N ILE A 88 2.78 5.13 -5.00
CA ILE A 88 3.71 4.07 -5.35
C ILE A 88 3.96 3.26 -4.09
N SER A 89 3.91 1.94 -4.22
CA SER A 89 4.24 1.04 -3.11
C SER A 89 5.07 -0.12 -3.62
N ARG A 90 6.08 -0.49 -2.85
CA ARG A 90 6.84 -1.72 -3.04
C ARG A 90 6.65 -2.58 -1.81
N LEU A 91 6.12 -3.78 -2.00
CA LEU A 91 5.89 -4.74 -0.93
C LEU A 91 6.84 -5.92 -1.07
N ASP A 92 7.56 -6.22 0.00
CA ASP A 92 8.45 -7.38 0.09
C ASP A 92 7.83 -8.40 1.06
N LEU A 93 6.68 -8.90 0.67
CA LEU A 93 5.93 -9.88 1.47
C LEU A 93 6.46 -11.30 1.34
#